data_abb0f7212cb42d20e8d2ead7fca63136
#
_entry.id   abb0f7212cb42d20e8d2ead7fca63136
#
_cell.length_a   1.000
_cell.length_b   1.000
_cell.length_c   1.000
_cell.angle_alpha   90.00
_cell.angle_beta   90.00
_cell.angle_gamma   90.00
#
_symmetry.space_group_name_H-M   'P 1'
#
loop_
_entity.id
_entity.type
_entity.pdbx_description
1 polymer ?
#
loop_
_entity_poly.entity_id
_entity_poly.type
_entity_poly.pdbx_seq_one_letter_code
_entity_poly.pdbx_strand_id
1 'polypeptide(L)'
;MKQKLLILIVLLIGSTMCFAQPLVSYRFEERSLSLGGGYTNMLDTYLSPLKYQGAHVSVLGERFTQTQAESKRWFTQSLFYLHGDYATPRSGSGLTVSGMADYSYTSYYKVAAKGEQFRFYAGPQGQLRIGGIYNLRNSINPAQLKLGVNLAASAMIKYVFTGWHIPMNVRLQADLPLLGIAFGPNYGQSYYEIFYLGQGKGCVHMTALHNNLSLRSNFSYDIQLHPCTLRLTLANDLYQWTLGRQHYRMFSHSVMVGCVKDLYHVGREEEAKKSIPY
;
A
#
# COMPACT_ATOMS: atom_id res chain seq x y z
N MET A 1 -2.15 32.97 6.89
CA MET A 1 -2.88 31.69 6.74
C MET A 1 -1.96 30.48 6.65
N LYS A 2 -0.89 30.49 5.85
CA LYS A 2 0.03 29.33 5.65
C LYS A 2 0.70 28.83 6.94
N GLN A 3 1.14 29.72 7.83
CA GLN A 3 1.76 29.32 9.11
C GLN A 3 0.79 28.63 10.08
N LYS A 4 -0.48 29.06 10.14
CA LYS A 4 -1.49 28.46 11.02
C LYS A 4 -1.87 27.05 10.56
N LEU A 5 -1.88 26.79 9.24
CA LEU A 5 -2.13 25.47 8.68
C LEU A 5 -0.98 24.50 8.97
N LEU A 6 0.28 24.98 8.89
CA LEU A 6 1.46 24.17 9.21
C LEU A 6 1.47 23.77 10.69
N ILE A 7 1.12 24.69 11.60
CA ILE A 7 1.02 24.44 13.04
C ILE A 7 -0.09 23.42 13.34
N LEU A 8 -1.22 23.49 12.63
CA LEU A 8 -2.32 22.53 12.78
C LEU A 8 -1.93 21.13 12.34
N ILE A 9 -1.19 21.01 11.23
CA ILE A 9 -0.65 19.73 10.74
C ILE A 9 0.38 19.16 11.70
N VAL A 10 1.28 19.97 12.23
CA VAL A 10 2.28 19.54 13.24
C VAL A 10 1.61 19.14 14.55
N LEU A 11 0.57 19.83 15.00
CA LEU A 11 -0.22 19.46 16.18
C LEU A 11 -1.02 18.17 15.97
N LEU A 12 -1.57 17.93 14.77
CA LEU A 12 -2.25 16.67 14.43
C LEU A 12 -1.28 15.48 14.37
N ILE A 13 -0.06 15.69 13.90
CA ILE A 13 1.00 14.66 13.88
C ILE A 13 1.57 14.46 15.30
N GLY A 14 1.71 15.51 16.07
CA GLY A 14 2.21 15.46 17.44
C GLY A 14 1.26 14.80 18.43
N SER A 15 -0.06 14.94 18.25
CA SER A 15 -1.07 14.34 19.13
C SER A 15 -1.17 12.81 18.99
N THR A 16 -0.66 12.23 17.91
CA THR A 16 -0.59 10.77 17.75
C THR A 16 0.61 10.13 18.46
N MET A 17 1.55 10.93 18.98
CA MET A 17 2.72 10.43 19.70
C MET A 17 2.56 10.37 21.22
N CYS A 18 1.45 10.88 21.77
CA CYS A 18 1.24 10.92 23.21
C CYS A 18 0.25 9.85 23.66
N PHE A 19 0.60 8.56 23.49
CA PHE A 19 -0.13 7.47 24.11
C PHE A 19 0.76 6.57 24.94
N ALA A 20 0.53 6.69 26.25
CA ALA A 20 0.63 5.71 27.32
C ALA A 20 1.89 4.83 27.36
N GLN A 21 2.53 4.89 28.50
CA GLN A 21 3.57 3.95 28.93
C GLN A 21 3.14 2.51 28.68
N PRO A 22 4.01 1.68 28.15
CA PRO A 22 3.65 0.29 27.87
C PRO A 22 3.53 -0.46 29.18
N LEU A 23 2.31 -0.81 29.54
CA LEU A 23 2.09 -2.06 30.29
C LEU A 23 2.77 -3.17 29.48
N VAL A 24 3.61 -3.95 30.12
CA VAL A 24 4.35 -5.06 29.55
C VAL A 24 3.41 -5.94 28.74
N SER A 25 3.50 -5.85 27.43
CA SER A 25 2.65 -6.63 26.56
C SER A 25 3.51 -7.49 25.64
N TYR A 26 3.27 -8.79 25.65
CA TYR A 26 3.81 -9.70 24.64
C TYR A 26 3.33 -9.25 23.27
N ARG A 27 4.26 -8.89 22.40
CA ARG A 27 3.96 -8.38 21.08
C ARG A 27 4.41 -9.40 20.03
N PHE A 28 3.47 -10.08 19.43
CA PHE A 28 3.72 -10.84 18.21
C PHE A 28 3.89 -9.87 17.04
N GLU A 29 4.95 -10.03 16.28
CA GLU A 29 5.26 -9.24 15.11
C GLU A 29 5.71 -10.15 13.97
N GLU A 30 5.00 -10.11 12.86
CA GLU A 30 5.34 -10.77 11.60
C GLU A 30 5.94 -9.70 10.66
N ARG A 31 7.17 -9.91 10.19
CA ARG A 31 7.79 -9.08 9.16
C ARG A 31 8.01 -9.89 7.91
N SER A 32 7.70 -9.31 6.76
CA SER A 32 7.99 -9.93 5.47
C SER A 32 8.58 -8.94 4.50
N LEU A 33 9.42 -9.47 3.60
CA LEU A 33 9.95 -8.76 2.45
C LEU A 33 9.81 -9.68 1.25
N SER A 34 9.16 -9.19 0.20
CA SER A 34 8.92 -9.91 -1.04
C SER A 34 9.40 -9.09 -2.23
N LEU A 35 9.98 -9.75 -3.21
CA LEU A 35 10.44 -9.19 -4.48
C LEU A 35 9.73 -9.92 -5.60
N GLY A 36 9.39 -9.21 -6.65
CA GLY A 36 8.74 -9.84 -7.79
C GLY A 36 8.66 -8.98 -9.03
N GLY A 37 8.05 -9.57 -10.02
CA GLY A 37 7.83 -8.92 -11.30
C GLY A 37 6.56 -9.40 -11.95
N GLY A 38 6.19 -8.72 -13.00
CA GLY A 38 4.94 -9.01 -13.70
C GLY A 38 4.70 -8.08 -14.88
N TYR A 39 3.46 -7.71 -15.02
CA TYR A 39 2.95 -6.98 -16.17
C TYR A 39 2.19 -5.73 -15.74
N THR A 40 2.36 -4.65 -16.50
CA THR A 40 1.62 -3.40 -16.33
C THR A 40 0.89 -2.98 -17.60
N ASN A 41 -0.26 -2.35 -17.42
CA ASN A 41 -1.02 -1.67 -18.47
C ASN A 41 -1.43 -0.29 -17.94
N MET A 42 -0.95 0.77 -18.59
CA MET A 42 -1.18 2.13 -18.16
C MET A 42 -1.71 3.03 -19.27
N LEU A 43 -2.54 3.97 -18.88
CA LEU A 43 -3.02 5.08 -19.68
C LEU A 43 -2.95 6.33 -18.83
N ASP A 44 -2.28 7.37 -19.34
CA ASP A 44 -2.25 8.67 -18.72
C ASP A 44 -2.51 9.74 -19.77
N THR A 45 -3.72 10.29 -19.77
CA THR A 45 -4.15 11.24 -20.82
C THR A 45 -3.45 12.59 -20.73
N TYR A 46 -2.78 12.90 -19.62
CA TYR A 46 -1.90 14.07 -19.54
C TYR A 46 -0.62 13.90 -20.36
N LEU A 47 -0.06 12.70 -20.35
CA LEU A 47 1.19 12.39 -21.05
C LEU A 47 0.95 11.94 -22.48
N SER A 48 -0.06 11.09 -22.70
CA SER A 48 -0.34 10.50 -24.01
C SER A 48 -1.74 9.88 -24.05
N PRO A 49 -2.47 9.98 -25.16
CA PRO A 49 -3.74 9.27 -25.35
C PRO A 49 -3.57 7.77 -25.60
N LEU A 50 -2.34 7.28 -25.74
CA LEU A 50 -2.04 5.88 -26.04
C LEU A 50 -2.02 5.04 -24.77
N LYS A 51 -2.38 3.76 -24.90
CA LYS A 51 -2.19 2.76 -23.87
C LYS A 51 -0.79 2.15 -23.99
N TYR A 52 -0.09 2.06 -22.86
CA TYR A 52 1.24 1.50 -22.73
C TYR A 52 1.16 0.19 -21.96
N GLN A 53 1.92 -0.80 -22.39
CA GLN A 53 1.94 -2.15 -21.80
C GLN A 53 3.39 -2.62 -21.68
N GLY A 54 3.71 -3.34 -20.60
CA GLY A 54 5.06 -3.81 -20.44
C GLY A 54 5.39 -4.45 -19.11
N ALA A 55 6.66 -4.43 -18.76
CA ALA A 55 7.17 -5.06 -17.56
C ALA A 55 6.90 -4.24 -16.30
N HIS A 56 6.68 -4.95 -15.21
CA HIS A 56 6.49 -4.42 -13.87
C HIS A 56 7.44 -5.13 -12.92
N VAL A 57 8.13 -4.39 -12.07
CA VAL A 57 8.96 -4.91 -10.99
C VAL A 57 8.53 -4.28 -9.67
N SER A 58 8.53 -5.06 -8.60
CA SER A 58 8.01 -4.58 -7.32
C SER A 58 8.68 -5.21 -6.11
N VAL A 59 8.67 -4.43 -5.02
CA VAL A 59 9.12 -4.80 -3.69
C VAL A 59 7.97 -4.54 -2.73
N LEU A 60 7.62 -5.53 -1.91
CA LEU A 60 6.59 -5.42 -0.89
C LEU A 60 7.20 -5.73 0.48
N GLY A 61 7.26 -4.72 1.34
CA GLY A 61 7.62 -4.84 2.75
C GLY A 61 6.38 -4.77 3.63
N GLU A 62 6.26 -5.68 4.57
CA GLU A 62 5.12 -5.73 5.48
C GLU A 62 5.57 -5.94 6.92
N ARG A 63 4.88 -5.28 7.82
CA ARG A 63 4.96 -5.50 9.26
C ARG A 63 3.55 -5.64 9.81
N PHE A 64 3.22 -6.82 10.31
CA PHE A 64 1.93 -7.13 10.94
C PHE A 64 2.13 -7.38 12.43
N THR A 65 1.43 -6.65 13.27
CA THR A 65 1.67 -6.65 14.71
C THR A 65 0.36 -6.85 15.46
N GLN A 66 0.35 -7.80 16.38
CA GLN A 66 -0.73 -7.97 17.35
C GLN A 66 -0.37 -7.18 18.61
N THR A 67 -1.22 -6.27 19.01
CA THR A 67 -1.09 -5.59 20.30
C THR A 67 -1.90 -6.37 21.31
N GLN A 68 -1.26 -6.98 22.30
CA GLN A 68 -1.94 -7.60 23.42
C GLN A 68 -2.36 -6.50 24.44
N ALA A 69 -3.37 -5.73 24.11
CA ALA A 69 -4.18 -5.12 25.13
C ALA A 69 -5.30 -6.12 25.48
N GLU A 70 -6.00 -5.91 26.57
CA GLU A 70 -7.03 -6.78 27.17
C GLU A 70 -7.99 -7.53 26.20
N SER A 71 -8.13 -7.06 24.97
CA SER A 71 -8.83 -7.76 23.89
C SER A 71 -7.84 -8.22 22.80
N LYS A 72 -7.55 -9.49 22.68
CA LYS A 72 -6.76 -10.12 21.59
C LYS A 72 -7.39 -9.93 20.18
N ARG A 73 -7.99 -8.76 19.91
CA ARG A 73 -8.79 -8.50 18.69
C ARG A 73 -8.21 -7.41 17.81
N TRP A 74 -7.26 -6.59 18.32
CA TRP A 74 -6.67 -5.49 17.59
C TRP A 74 -5.32 -5.86 17.01
N PHE A 75 -5.11 -5.53 15.74
CA PHE A 75 -3.89 -5.75 14.99
C PHE A 75 -3.55 -4.50 14.20
N THR A 76 -2.30 -4.25 13.96
CA THR A 76 -1.82 -3.18 13.08
C THR A 76 -0.98 -3.76 11.96
N GLN A 77 -1.11 -3.20 10.78
CA GLN A 77 -0.29 -3.53 9.63
C GLN A 77 0.32 -2.25 9.05
N SER A 78 1.63 -2.25 8.85
CA SER A 78 2.33 -1.29 8.00
C SER A 78 2.77 -2.01 6.75
N LEU A 79 2.45 -1.46 5.60
CA LEU A 79 2.80 -2.03 4.31
C LEU A 79 3.49 -0.97 3.47
N PHE A 80 4.65 -1.31 2.93
CA PHE A 80 5.41 -0.49 2.00
C PHE A 80 5.50 -1.21 0.67
N TYR A 81 5.05 -0.58 -0.41
CA TYR A 81 5.06 -1.13 -1.76
C TYR A 81 5.79 -0.16 -2.68
N LEU A 82 6.91 -0.63 -3.22
CA LEU A 82 7.72 0.10 -4.20
C LEU A 82 7.63 -0.62 -5.53
N HIS A 83 7.34 0.09 -6.60
CA HIS A 83 7.30 -0.52 -7.91
C HIS A 83 7.81 0.42 -9.00
N GLY A 84 8.29 -0.19 -10.07
CA GLY A 84 8.71 0.47 -11.29
C GLY A 84 8.17 -0.24 -12.52
N ASP A 85 7.88 0.53 -13.56
CA ASP A 85 7.29 0.03 -14.78
C ASP A 85 8.07 0.51 -16.00
N TYR A 86 8.16 -0.36 -16.99
CA TYR A 86 8.73 -0.11 -18.30
C TYR A 86 7.70 -0.55 -19.36
N ALA A 87 7.11 0.39 -20.07
CA ALA A 87 5.97 0.12 -20.92
C ALA A 87 6.06 0.83 -22.27
N THR A 88 5.63 0.15 -23.33
CA THR A 88 5.59 0.65 -24.70
C THR A 88 4.16 0.61 -25.26
N PRO A 89 3.79 1.50 -26.19
CA PRO A 89 2.49 1.42 -26.85
C PRO A 89 2.52 0.29 -27.90
N ARG A 90 1.35 -0.22 -28.28
CA ARG A 90 1.25 -1.26 -29.32
C ARG A 90 1.84 -0.85 -30.67
N SER A 91 1.90 0.45 -30.96
CA SER A 91 2.53 0.98 -32.17
C SER A 91 4.05 0.84 -32.17
N GLY A 92 4.67 0.43 -31.07
CA GLY A 92 6.12 0.28 -30.93
C GLY A 92 6.90 1.60 -30.82
N SER A 93 6.26 2.74 -31.08
CA SER A 93 6.91 4.05 -31.05
C SER A 93 6.65 4.76 -29.74
N GLY A 94 7.64 4.83 -28.87
CA GLY A 94 7.58 5.54 -27.58
C GLY A 94 7.79 4.61 -26.39
N LEU A 95 8.24 5.19 -25.31
CA LEU A 95 8.51 4.51 -24.06
C LEU A 95 7.94 5.33 -22.93
N THR A 96 7.32 4.67 -21.96
CA THR A 96 6.91 5.22 -20.68
C THR A 96 7.57 4.44 -19.56
N VAL A 97 8.16 5.16 -18.63
CA VAL A 97 8.70 4.60 -17.39
C VAL A 97 7.96 5.20 -16.21
N SER A 98 7.72 4.42 -15.18
CA SER A 98 7.15 4.92 -13.93
C SER A 98 7.89 4.37 -12.72
N GLY A 99 7.83 5.14 -11.63
CA GLY A 99 8.29 4.72 -10.32
C GLY A 99 7.33 5.23 -9.26
N MET A 100 6.85 4.33 -8.40
CA MET A 100 5.88 4.63 -7.35
C MET A 100 6.31 4.03 -6.02
N ALA A 101 6.04 4.74 -4.96
CA ALA A 101 6.19 4.31 -3.59
C ALA A 101 4.87 4.53 -2.85
N ASP A 102 4.32 3.47 -2.31
CA ASP A 102 3.11 3.47 -1.52
C ASP A 102 3.42 3.05 -0.09
N TYR A 103 2.86 3.76 0.85
CA TYR A 103 2.85 3.38 2.25
C TYR A 103 1.41 3.30 2.73
N SER A 104 1.08 2.24 3.45
CA SER A 104 -0.22 2.12 4.10
C SER A 104 -0.09 1.64 5.54
N TYR A 105 -0.95 2.21 6.39
CA TYR A 105 -1.08 1.83 7.79
C TYR A 105 -2.53 1.47 8.07
N THR A 106 -2.75 0.23 8.53
CA THR A 106 -4.08 -0.32 8.79
C THR A 106 -4.23 -0.68 10.25
N SER A 107 -5.35 -0.33 10.85
CA SER A 107 -5.77 -0.80 12.16
C SER A 107 -6.89 -1.82 11.97
N TYR A 108 -6.55 -3.09 12.12
CA TYR A 108 -7.50 -4.19 11.95
C TYR A 108 -8.20 -4.57 13.24
N TYR A 109 -9.48 -4.83 13.14
CA TYR A 109 -10.25 -5.53 14.13
C TYR A 109 -10.55 -6.95 13.64
N LYS A 110 -10.29 -7.96 14.48
CA LYS A 110 -10.65 -9.35 14.18
C LYS A 110 -12.14 -9.52 14.36
N VAL A 111 -12.89 -9.52 13.25
CA VAL A 111 -14.35 -9.54 13.22
C VAL A 111 -14.88 -10.95 13.51
N ALA A 112 -14.27 -11.97 12.89
CA ALA A 112 -14.71 -13.34 13.02
C ALA A 112 -13.52 -14.31 13.06
N ALA A 113 -13.71 -15.40 13.81
CA ALA A 113 -12.82 -16.56 13.77
C ALA A 113 -13.68 -17.81 13.87
N LYS A 114 -13.47 -18.78 12.96
CA LYS A 114 -14.10 -20.10 13.03
C LYS A 114 -13.02 -21.13 13.29
N GLY A 115 -12.97 -21.61 14.53
CA GLY A 115 -11.85 -22.40 15.00
C GLY A 115 -10.56 -21.58 15.06
N GLU A 116 -9.41 -22.23 15.09
CA GLU A 116 -8.10 -21.58 15.02
C GLU A 116 -7.63 -21.33 13.58
N GLN A 117 -8.27 -21.97 12.62
CA GLN A 117 -7.87 -22.00 11.22
C GLN A 117 -8.28 -20.76 10.47
N PHE A 118 -9.53 -20.30 10.62
CA PHE A 118 -10.08 -19.20 9.83
C PHE A 118 -10.17 -17.92 10.66
N ARG A 119 -9.61 -16.81 10.13
CA ARG A 119 -9.63 -15.48 10.76
C ARG A 119 -9.97 -14.42 9.74
N PHE A 120 -10.94 -13.59 10.06
CA PHE A 120 -11.33 -12.44 9.26
C PHE A 120 -11.04 -11.14 10.01
N TYR A 121 -10.38 -10.21 9.32
CA TYR A 121 -10.00 -8.91 9.82
C TYR A 121 -10.56 -7.83 8.91
N ALA A 122 -11.03 -6.75 9.48
CA ALA A 122 -11.43 -5.55 8.74
C ALA A 122 -11.05 -4.31 9.54
N GLY A 123 -10.79 -3.22 8.82
CA GLY A 123 -10.45 -1.97 9.50
C GLY A 123 -10.14 -0.81 8.57
N PRO A 124 -10.04 0.40 9.15
CA PRO A 124 -9.63 1.59 8.43
C PRO A 124 -8.13 1.54 8.12
N GLN A 125 -7.78 2.14 6.97
CA GLN A 125 -6.42 2.23 6.48
C GLN A 125 -6.14 3.67 6.02
N GLY A 126 -4.99 4.21 6.43
CA GLY A 126 -4.38 5.40 5.84
C GLY A 126 -3.43 5.00 4.73
N GLN A 127 -3.48 5.66 3.59
CA GLN A 127 -2.61 5.41 2.44
C GLN A 127 -1.91 6.69 2.00
N LEU A 128 -0.62 6.59 1.69
CA LEU A 128 0.19 7.63 1.06
C LEU A 128 0.78 7.03 -0.22
N ARG A 129 0.62 7.74 -1.34
CA ARG A 129 1.25 7.40 -2.62
C ARG A 129 2.10 8.56 -3.10
N ILE A 130 3.32 8.24 -3.51
CA ILE A 130 4.27 9.19 -4.11
C ILE A 130 4.91 8.52 -5.30
N GLY A 131 4.96 9.21 -6.44
CA GLY A 131 5.65 8.68 -7.59
C GLY A 131 5.56 9.58 -8.79
N GLY A 132 6.03 9.07 -9.91
CA GLY A 132 6.02 9.79 -11.17
C GLY A 132 6.02 8.86 -12.38
N ILE A 133 5.56 9.43 -13.47
CA ILE A 133 5.56 8.79 -14.79
C ILE A 133 6.33 9.70 -15.73
N TYR A 134 7.18 9.13 -16.55
CA TYR A 134 7.92 9.83 -17.59
C TYR A 134 7.64 9.18 -18.95
N ASN A 135 7.20 9.98 -19.92
CA ASN A 135 6.89 9.54 -21.27
C ASN A 135 7.89 10.16 -22.25
N LEU A 136 8.69 9.33 -22.89
CA LEU A 136 9.76 9.79 -23.81
C LEU A 136 9.23 10.35 -25.14
N ARG A 137 7.95 10.13 -25.43
CA ARG A 137 7.32 10.63 -26.65
C ARG A 137 6.79 12.07 -26.51
N ASN A 138 6.44 12.48 -25.30
CA ASN A 138 5.92 13.82 -25.05
C ASN A 138 7.07 14.79 -24.79
N SER A 139 7.36 15.66 -25.75
CA SER A 139 8.45 16.63 -25.66
C SER A 139 8.08 17.90 -24.84
N ILE A 140 6.78 18.17 -24.66
CA ILE A 140 6.31 19.41 -24.01
C ILE A 140 6.12 19.17 -22.51
N ASN A 141 5.43 18.12 -22.13
CA ASN A 141 5.15 17.73 -20.76
C ASN A 141 5.49 16.24 -20.56
N PRO A 142 6.80 15.88 -20.50
CA PRO A 142 7.19 14.47 -20.48
C PRO A 142 6.94 13.77 -19.16
N ALA A 143 6.77 14.49 -18.06
CA ALA A 143 6.66 13.96 -16.72
C ALA A 143 5.33 14.31 -16.06
N GLN A 144 4.83 13.37 -15.24
CA GLN A 144 3.68 13.61 -14.37
C GLN A 144 3.95 13.05 -12.97
N LEU A 145 3.78 13.92 -11.98
CA LEU A 145 3.87 13.58 -10.57
C LEU A 145 2.55 12.93 -10.10
N LYS A 146 2.65 11.87 -9.32
CA LYS A 146 1.53 11.16 -8.69
C LYS A 146 1.66 11.26 -7.18
N LEU A 147 0.86 12.13 -6.58
CA LEU A 147 0.80 12.30 -5.13
C LEU A 147 -0.63 12.10 -4.67
N GLY A 148 -0.82 11.34 -3.60
CA GLY A 148 -2.14 11.13 -3.03
C GLY A 148 -2.08 10.65 -1.60
N VAL A 149 -3.06 11.10 -0.82
CA VAL A 149 -3.32 10.62 0.54
C VAL A 149 -4.77 10.18 0.60
N ASN A 150 -5.02 8.95 1.05
CA ASN A 150 -6.36 8.39 1.10
C ASN A 150 -6.66 7.78 2.48
N LEU A 151 -7.92 7.86 2.84
CA LEU A 151 -8.56 6.97 3.81
C LEU A 151 -9.21 5.83 3.05
N ALA A 152 -8.88 4.60 3.43
CA ALA A 152 -9.33 3.39 2.78
C ALA A 152 -10.00 2.44 3.77
N ALA A 153 -10.79 1.51 3.25
CA ALA A 153 -11.21 0.32 3.96
C ALA A 153 -10.31 -0.84 3.55
N SER A 154 -9.86 -1.62 4.53
CA SER A 154 -9.09 -2.83 4.30
C SER A 154 -9.75 -4.03 4.93
N ALA A 155 -9.78 -5.14 4.19
CA ALA A 155 -10.28 -6.43 4.67
C ALA A 155 -9.24 -7.51 4.38
N MET A 156 -9.08 -8.45 5.34
CA MET A 156 -8.11 -9.54 5.22
C MET A 156 -8.72 -10.84 5.77
N ILE A 157 -8.56 -11.89 4.99
CA ILE A 157 -8.89 -13.27 5.38
C ILE A 157 -7.57 -14.03 5.52
N LYS A 158 -7.39 -14.73 6.63
CA LYS A 158 -6.25 -15.62 6.85
C LYS A 158 -6.79 -17.03 7.17
N TYR A 159 -6.33 -18.03 6.43
CA TYR A 159 -6.66 -19.43 6.65
C TYR A 159 -5.38 -20.21 6.91
N VAL A 160 -5.29 -20.83 8.10
CA VAL A 160 -4.13 -21.61 8.56
C VAL A 160 -4.47 -23.07 8.49
N PHE A 161 -3.60 -23.88 7.91
CA PHE A 161 -3.76 -25.33 7.79
C PHE A 161 -2.40 -26.04 7.81
N THR A 162 -2.43 -27.34 7.99
CA THR A 162 -1.21 -28.18 7.92
C THR A 162 -1.33 -29.10 6.71
N GLY A 163 -0.39 -29.01 5.80
CA GLY A 163 -0.28 -29.88 4.64
C GLY A 163 1.07 -30.60 4.65
N TRP A 164 1.10 -31.91 4.41
CA TRP A 164 2.34 -32.75 4.46
C TRP A 164 3.18 -32.54 5.73
N HIS A 165 2.53 -32.37 6.89
CA HIS A 165 3.16 -32.08 8.19
C HIS A 165 3.86 -30.67 8.27
N ILE A 166 3.68 -29.83 7.28
CA ILE A 166 4.24 -28.47 7.26
C ILE A 166 3.10 -27.49 7.54
N PRO A 167 3.26 -26.55 8.49
CA PRO A 167 2.30 -25.48 8.70
C PRO A 167 2.29 -24.53 7.50
N MET A 168 1.12 -24.20 7.02
CA MET A 168 0.88 -23.33 5.86
C MET A 168 -0.21 -22.34 6.18
N ASN A 169 -0.18 -21.19 5.54
CA ASN A 169 -1.31 -20.28 5.57
C ASN A 169 -1.56 -19.62 4.21
N VAL A 170 -2.83 -19.35 3.96
CA VAL A 170 -3.30 -18.56 2.82
C VAL A 170 -3.88 -17.28 3.36
N ARG A 171 -3.54 -16.16 2.73
CA ARG A 171 -4.03 -14.83 3.07
C ARG A 171 -4.52 -14.12 1.83
N LEU A 172 -5.70 -13.55 1.91
CA LEU A 172 -6.26 -12.64 0.92
C LEU A 172 -6.52 -11.30 1.60
N GLN A 173 -5.96 -10.23 1.08
CA GLN A 173 -6.18 -8.86 1.53
C GLN A 173 -6.70 -8.02 0.36
N ALA A 174 -7.66 -7.15 0.65
CA ALA A 174 -8.20 -6.18 -0.30
C ALA A 174 -8.28 -4.80 0.36
N ASP A 175 -7.75 -3.79 -0.32
CA ASP A 175 -7.70 -2.40 0.14
C ASP A 175 -8.43 -1.51 -0.86
N LEU A 176 -9.45 -0.78 -0.39
CA LEU A 176 -10.30 0.08 -1.20
C LEU A 176 -10.25 1.52 -0.68
N PRO A 177 -9.61 2.48 -1.39
CA PRO A 177 -9.66 3.90 -1.07
C PRO A 177 -11.10 4.41 -1.14
N LEU A 178 -11.54 5.13 -0.09
CA LEU A 178 -12.89 5.68 0.01
C LEU A 178 -12.92 7.18 -0.19
N LEU A 179 -12.01 7.89 0.48
CA LEU A 179 -11.88 9.35 0.44
C LEU A 179 -10.42 9.74 0.46
N GLY A 180 -10.08 10.86 -0.15
CA GLY A 180 -8.71 11.35 -0.10
C GLY A 180 -8.51 12.68 -0.77
N ILE A 181 -7.25 13.03 -0.94
CA ILE A 181 -6.78 14.16 -1.72
C ILE A 181 -5.66 13.70 -2.65
N ALA A 182 -5.63 14.20 -3.86
CA ALA A 182 -4.60 13.91 -4.82
C ALA A 182 -4.15 15.16 -5.57
N PHE A 183 -2.89 15.18 -5.94
CA PHE A 183 -2.32 16.20 -6.80
C PHE A 183 -2.47 15.78 -8.26
N GLY A 184 -2.95 16.69 -9.08
CA GLY A 184 -3.00 16.54 -10.54
C GLY A 184 -3.08 17.90 -11.21
N PRO A 185 -2.28 18.15 -12.27
CA PRO A 185 -2.41 19.35 -13.07
C PRO A 185 -3.82 19.46 -13.66
N ASN A 186 -4.29 20.66 -13.92
CA ASN A 186 -5.51 20.85 -14.69
C ASN A 186 -5.25 20.56 -16.18
N TYR A 187 -6.30 20.34 -16.95
CA TYR A 187 -6.20 20.09 -18.39
C TYR A 187 -5.43 21.22 -19.09
N GLY A 188 -4.38 20.86 -19.84
CA GLY A 188 -3.53 21.81 -20.56
C GLY A 188 -2.51 22.57 -19.70
N GLN A 189 -2.51 22.37 -18.38
CA GLN A 189 -1.58 23.08 -17.46
C GLN A 189 -0.24 22.37 -17.40
N SER A 190 0.83 23.11 -17.56
CA SER A 190 2.20 22.60 -17.46
C SER A 190 2.75 22.68 -16.03
N TYR A 191 3.75 21.87 -15.71
CA TYR A 191 4.47 21.96 -14.43
C TYR A 191 5.25 23.29 -14.28
N TYR A 192 5.68 23.91 -15.40
CA TYR A 192 6.29 25.23 -15.39
C TYR A 192 5.31 26.29 -14.87
N GLU A 193 4.06 26.27 -15.36
CA GLU A 193 3.02 27.20 -14.90
C GLU A 193 2.70 26.98 -13.41
N ILE A 194 2.67 25.74 -12.94
CA ILE A 194 2.35 25.41 -11.56
C ILE A 194 3.45 25.88 -10.61
N PHE A 195 4.70 25.49 -10.88
CA PHE A 195 5.80 25.66 -9.93
C PHE A 195 6.61 26.92 -10.13
N TYR A 196 6.80 27.37 -11.38
CA TYR A 196 7.58 28.58 -11.67
C TYR A 196 6.71 29.83 -11.69
N LEU A 197 5.56 29.80 -12.36
CA LEU A 197 4.64 30.93 -12.41
C LEU A 197 3.67 31.00 -11.23
N GLY A 198 3.71 30.05 -10.32
CA GLY A 198 2.86 30.00 -9.13
C GLY A 198 1.36 29.77 -9.39
N GLN A 199 1.01 29.28 -10.57
CA GLN A 199 -0.38 29.06 -10.99
C GLN A 199 -0.89 27.67 -10.51
N GLY A 200 -0.58 27.28 -9.27
CA GLY A 200 -0.97 25.98 -8.70
C GLY A 200 -2.42 25.89 -8.20
N LYS A 201 -3.26 26.91 -8.46
CA LYS A 201 -4.64 26.89 -8.00
C LYS A 201 -5.45 25.81 -8.73
N GLY A 202 -6.12 24.93 -7.96
CA GLY A 202 -6.92 23.85 -8.51
C GLY A 202 -6.15 22.56 -8.86
N CYS A 203 -4.85 22.47 -8.52
CA CYS A 203 -4.07 21.24 -8.73
C CYS A 203 -4.25 20.19 -7.62
N VAL A 204 -4.94 20.51 -6.53
CA VAL A 204 -5.28 19.58 -5.47
C VAL A 204 -6.75 19.25 -5.57
N HIS A 205 -7.05 17.97 -5.73
CA HIS A 205 -8.40 17.45 -5.94
C HIS A 205 -8.81 16.57 -4.78
N MET A 206 -10.05 16.70 -4.33
CA MET A 206 -10.64 15.68 -3.45
C MET A 206 -10.94 14.42 -4.27
N THR A 207 -10.64 13.28 -3.68
CA THR A 207 -10.88 11.96 -4.28
C THR A 207 -11.89 11.17 -3.45
N ALA A 208 -12.79 10.49 -4.15
CA ALA A 208 -13.76 9.56 -3.60
C ALA A 208 -14.04 8.46 -4.64
N LEU A 209 -14.86 7.48 -4.33
CA LEU A 209 -15.15 6.35 -5.22
C LEU A 209 -15.61 6.73 -6.63
N HIS A 210 -16.21 7.90 -6.83
CA HIS A 210 -16.68 8.38 -8.15
C HIS A 210 -15.53 8.83 -9.07
N ASN A 211 -14.40 9.26 -8.53
CA ASN A 211 -13.24 9.75 -9.29
C ASN A 211 -11.91 9.06 -8.95
N ASN A 212 -11.91 8.17 -7.96
CA ASN A 212 -10.79 7.31 -7.59
C ASN A 212 -11.31 5.90 -7.31
N LEU A 213 -11.50 5.14 -8.37
CA LEU A 213 -11.86 3.73 -8.26
C LEU A 213 -10.58 2.89 -8.32
N SER A 214 -9.98 2.68 -7.18
CA SER A 214 -8.74 1.92 -7.02
C SER A 214 -8.98 0.73 -6.12
N LEU A 215 -8.29 -0.37 -6.38
CA LEU A 215 -8.34 -1.58 -5.58
C LEU A 215 -6.96 -2.23 -5.57
N ARG A 216 -6.40 -2.44 -4.40
CA ARG A 216 -5.23 -3.32 -4.23
C ARG A 216 -5.68 -4.63 -3.65
N SER A 217 -5.26 -5.73 -4.24
CA SER A 217 -5.47 -7.06 -3.67
C SER A 217 -4.18 -7.86 -3.64
N ASN A 218 -3.89 -8.46 -2.50
CA ASN A 218 -2.73 -9.32 -2.27
C ASN A 218 -3.22 -10.70 -1.85
N PHE A 219 -2.91 -11.70 -2.65
CA PHE A 219 -3.08 -13.10 -2.29
C PHE A 219 -1.72 -13.67 -1.93
N SER A 220 -1.54 -14.13 -0.69
CA SER A 220 -0.27 -14.67 -0.22
C SER A 220 -0.44 -16.10 0.25
N TYR A 221 0.55 -16.94 -0.08
CA TYR A 221 0.68 -18.32 0.36
C TYR A 221 2.00 -18.48 1.10
N ASP A 222 1.93 -18.81 2.37
CA ASP A 222 3.09 -18.96 3.24
C ASP A 222 3.32 -20.43 3.55
N ILE A 223 4.58 -20.87 3.39
CA ILE A 223 5.05 -22.22 3.68
C ILE A 223 6.11 -22.10 4.76
N GLN A 224 5.87 -22.68 5.92
CA GLN A 224 6.80 -22.59 7.05
C GLN A 224 7.92 -23.62 6.91
N LEU A 225 9.04 -23.19 6.34
CA LEU A 225 10.27 -23.98 6.22
C LEU A 225 11.27 -23.49 7.28
N HIS A 226 11.91 -24.41 8.01
CA HIS A 226 12.98 -24.02 8.95
C HIS A 226 14.25 -23.65 8.16
N PRO A 227 14.91 -22.49 8.39
CA PRO A 227 14.69 -21.50 9.46
C PRO A 227 13.79 -20.31 9.08
N CYS A 228 13.20 -20.25 7.91
CA CYS A 228 12.34 -19.14 7.49
C CYS A 228 11.02 -19.61 6.85
N THR A 229 10.03 -18.75 6.85
CA THR A 229 8.77 -18.97 6.13
C THR A 229 8.88 -18.36 4.75
N LEU A 230 8.72 -19.18 3.72
CA LEU A 230 8.65 -18.74 2.33
C LEU A 230 7.26 -18.20 2.04
N ARG A 231 7.19 -17.00 1.45
CA ARG A 231 5.94 -16.37 1.01
C ARG A 231 5.92 -16.25 -0.51
N LEU A 232 4.86 -16.77 -1.12
CA LEU A 232 4.51 -16.49 -2.50
C LEU A 232 3.34 -15.51 -2.51
N THR A 233 3.45 -14.39 -3.23
CA THR A 233 2.40 -13.37 -3.29
C THR A 233 2.02 -13.06 -4.72
N LEU A 234 0.72 -13.07 -5.01
CA LEU A 234 0.13 -12.48 -6.19
C LEU A 234 -0.41 -11.10 -5.78
N ALA A 235 0.25 -10.04 -6.26
CA ALA A 235 -0.18 -8.67 -6.00
C ALA A 235 -0.84 -8.11 -7.26
N ASN A 236 -2.05 -7.54 -7.08
CA ASN A 236 -2.79 -6.85 -8.12
C ASN A 236 -3.07 -5.44 -7.66
N ASP A 237 -2.63 -4.45 -8.41
CA ASP A 237 -2.91 -3.05 -8.16
C ASP A 237 -3.72 -2.45 -9.32
N LEU A 238 -4.94 -2.13 -9.04
CA LEU A 238 -5.92 -1.53 -9.91
C LEU A 238 -6.05 -0.08 -9.50
N TYR A 239 -5.52 0.83 -10.28
CA TYR A 239 -5.44 2.23 -9.93
C TYR A 239 -6.05 3.09 -11.03
N GLN A 240 -7.11 3.81 -10.69
CA GLN A 240 -7.83 4.64 -11.66
C GLN A 240 -8.22 5.97 -11.03
N TRP A 241 -7.74 7.07 -11.61
CA TRP A 241 -8.12 8.43 -11.25
C TRP A 241 -8.76 9.18 -12.40
N THR A 242 -9.70 10.04 -12.07
CA THR A 242 -10.23 11.08 -12.95
C THR A 242 -10.12 12.42 -12.24
N LEU A 243 -9.07 13.18 -12.52
CA LEU A 243 -8.75 14.45 -11.87
C LEU A 243 -8.56 15.54 -12.92
N GLY A 244 -9.14 16.73 -12.73
CA GLY A 244 -8.96 17.88 -13.62
C GLY A 244 -9.29 17.60 -15.09
N ARG A 245 -10.28 16.76 -15.40
CA ARG A 245 -10.63 16.22 -16.72
C ARG A 245 -9.58 15.34 -17.37
N GLN A 246 -8.64 14.84 -16.59
CA GLN A 246 -7.62 13.90 -17.03
C GLN A 246 -7.92 12.52 -16.46
N HIS A 247 -7.66 11.48 -17.25
CA HIS A 247 -7.83 10.10 -16.87
C HIS A 247 -6.47 9.44 -16.68
N TYR A 248 -6.25 8.85 -15.53
CA TYR A 248 -5.15 7.99 -15.25
C TYR A 248 -5.66 6.61 -14.88
N ARG A 249 -5.10 5.58 -15.51
CA ARG A 249 -5.41 4.20 -15.23
C ARG A 249 -4.13 3.37 -15.30
N MET A 250 -3.91 2.57 -14.26
CA MET A 250 -2.80 1.64 -14.20
C MET A 250 -3.30 0.32 -13.62
N PHE A 251 -3.05 -0.76 -14.33
CA PHE A 251 -3.32 -2.12 -13.89
C PHE A 251 -2.00 -2.86 -13.89
N SER A 252 -1.54 -3.27 -12.71
CA SER A 252 -0.35 -4.08 -12.58
C SER A 252 -0.66 -5.38 -11.86
N HIS A 253 0.00 -6.44 -12.31
CA HIS A 253 -0.06 -7.77 -11.75
C HIS A 253 1.36 -8.25 -11.55
N SER A 254 1.69 -8.73 -10.35
CA SER A 254 3.01 -9.26 -10.06
C SER A 254 2.95 -10.55 -9.26
N VAL A 255 3.89 -11.44 -9.57
CA VAL A 255 4.21 -12.63 -8.78
C VAL A 255 5.46 -12.32 -8.00
N MET A 256 5.40 -12.49 -6.69
CA MET A 256 6.49 -12.13 -5.79
C MET A 256 6.87 -13.32 -4.92
N VAL A 257 8.14 -13.41 -4.62
CA VAL A 257 8.70 -14.38 -3.68
C VAL A 257 9.33 -13.61 -2.53
N GLY A 258 9.08 -14.05 -1.31
CA GLY A 258 9.56 -13.38 -0.13
C GLY A 258 9.84 -14.31 1.04
N CYS A 259 10.40 -13.72 2.07
CA CYS A 259 10.66 -14.37 3.35
C CYS A 259 9.87 -13.69 4.45
N VAL A 260 9.28 -14.49 5.33
CA VAL A 260 8.56 -14.03 6.52
C VAL A 260 9.36 -14.42 7.74
N LYS A 261 9.50 -13.49 8.67
CA LYS A 261 10.13 -13.70 9.97
C LYS A 261 9.17 -13.30 11.08
N ASP A 262 8.88 -14.26 11.95
CA ASP A 262 8.11 -14.04 13.16
C ASP A 262 9.04 -13.60 14.29
N LEU A 263 8.70 -12.51 14.95
CA LEU A 263 9.43 -11.93 16.06
C LEU A 263 8.51 -11.88 17.28
N TYR A 264 9.01 -12.39 18.41
CA TYR A 264 8.33 -12.28 19.69
C TYR A 264 9.11 -11.29 20.56
N HIS A 265 8.53 -10.12 20.81
CA HIS A 265 9.10 -9.16 21.74
C HIS A 265 8.61 -9.46 23.16
N VAL A 266 9.51 -9.91 24.00
CA VAL A 266 9.25 -10.18 25.43
C VAL A 266 9.71 -8.98 26.24
N GLY A 267 8.78 -8.26 26.85
CA GLY A 267 9.08 -7.01 27.57
C GLY A 267 9.34 -7.19 29.05
N ARG A 268 10.17 -8.02 29.55
CA ARG A 268 10.82 -8.29 30.85
C ARG A 268 10.92 -9.77 31.12
N GLU A 269 12.11 -10.22 31.52
CA GLU A 269 12.44 -11.64 31.72
C GLU A 269 11.56 -12.38 32.76
N GLU A 270 11.00 -11.70 33.75
CA GLU A 270 10.20 -12.33 34.81
C GLU A 270 8.77 -12.73 34.36
N GLU A 271 8.21 -12.07 33.36
CA GLU A 271 6.88 -12.40 32.85
C GLU A 271 6.91 -13.38 31.67
N ALA A 272 8.05 -13.50 31.01
CA ALA A 272 8.27 -14.48 29.95
C ALA A 272 8.14 -15.92 30.44
N LYS A 273 8.57 -16.21 31.66
CA LYS A 273 8.49 -17.54 32.28
C LYS A 273 7.06 -17.95 32.66
N LYS A 274 6.13 -16.99 32.79
CA LYS A 274 4.72 -17.25 33.15
C LYS A 274 3.79 -17.45 31.95
N SER A 275 4.23 -17.19 30.73
CA SER A 275 3.34 -17.12 29.56
C SER A 275 3.65 -18.13 28.47
N ILE A 276 4.58 -19.05 28.68
CA ILE A 276 4.77 -20.19 27.79
C ILE A 276 3.70 -21.22 28.16
N PRO A 277 2.64 -21.38 27.36
CA PRO A 277 1.75 -22.53 27.54
C PRO A 277 2.50 -23.76 27.03
N TYR A 278 2.64 -24.75 27.90
CA TYR A 278 3.09 -26.09 27.55
C TYR A 278 2.12 -26.75 26.57
#